data_98e08fbca48d4f2813592e14155a644e
#
_entry.id   98e08fbca48d4f2813592e14155a644e
#
_cell.length_a   1.000
_cell.length_b   1.000
_cell.length_c   1.000
_cell.angle_alpha   90.00
_cell.angle_beta   90.00
_cell.angle_gamma   90.00
#
_symmetry.space_group_name_H-M   'P 1'
#
loop_
_entity.id
_entity.type
_entity.pdbx_description
1 polymer ?
#
loop_
_entity_poly.entity_id
_entity_poly.type
_entity_poly.pdbx_seq_one_letter_code
_entity_poly.pdbx_strand_id
1 'polypeptide(L)'
;MTNAPERQLLVVVRTLTTLNRLQDILTLTSADLRIQTTFTFDEARPGILSAGVSDALRALRVAVTPWEQATKNTFDLILAASENDALHELNGPILLVPHGIGYQKYYPGRRVTSGMDPDRLRHHDRVIPAAIALSHSVQREQLKSACPEALDRAVVVGDPCHDRMVASRHRVAAYRAALGAGDRKVVVIASTWGRHSLYARYPRLPHRLLSELPLDDFQLVLTLHPGVWAAHGPWQLESWLRPELAAGLTLIPPDHGWQAALLAADCVLSDQGSAALYAAAAGKPVLLAPSAATTTVDDSPLAMLTRAAAEVADTGLREQIDAAIENHSPERYRPIVGQAVEAAASGQRLGDVLYDLLDLRRPDPRPAFPPVPDPAPVAHPVAALAAGFDETGKLVRFPASTRPEGLRRRHVLAHADQATLRDLDGAAIVFAEDPDRFDELLTQWPLARLVAAPAPGGCLARVRDSGDFLLSAEIDPTLLASHLHLLLVSQADVEGTHTVNGRPVTVSRC
;
A
#
# COMPACT_ATOMS: atom_id res chain seq x y z
N MET A 1 5.97 -25.81 33.15
CA MET A 1 6.50 -25.19 31.92
C MET A 1 7.10 -26.27 31.06
N THR A 2 6.70 -26.32 29.80
CA THR A 2 7.15 -27.37 28.86
C THR A 2 8.55 -27.08 28.29
N ASN A 3 8.99 -25.81 28.28
CA ASN A 3 10.35 -25.35 27.94
C ASN A 3 10.77 -24.25 28.92
N ALA A 4 12.04 -24.28 29.32
CA ALA A 4 12.68 -23.17 30.05
C ALA A 4 13.51 -22.36 29.03
N PRO A 5 13.13 -21.16 28.63
CA PRO A 5 13.91 -20.34 27.72
C PRO A 5 15.24 -19.96 28.40
N GLU A 6 16.30 -19.89 27.61
CA GLU A 6 17.64 -19.51 28.12
C GLU A 6 17.80 -17.99 28.16
N ARG A 7 17.07 -17.27 27.31
CA ARG A 7 17.19 -15.82 27.13
C ARG A 7 15.82 -15.12 27.06
N GLN A 8 15.78 -13.91 27.61
CA GLN A 8 14.61 -13.04 27.61
C GLN A 8 14.82 -11.86 26.64
N LEU A 9 14.01 -11.79 25.58
CA LEU A 9 13.99 -10.70 24.61
C LEU A 9 12.81 -9.78 24.90
N LEU A 10 13.07 -8.50 25.21
CA LEU A 10 12.06 -7.47 25.34
C LEU A 10 11.93 -6.67 24.02
N VAL A 11 10.73 -6.53 23.50
CA VAL A 11 10.42 -5.76 22.28
C VAL A 11 9.70 -4.47 22.68
N VAL A 12 10.32 -3.32 22.44
CA VAL A 12 9.77 -2.01 22.79
C VAL A 12 9.01 -1.44 21.59
N VAL A 13 7.70 -1.30 21.73
CA VAL A 13 6.81 -0.81 20.69
C VAL A 13 6.35 0.60 20.99
N ARG A 14 6.62 1.55 20.09
CA ARG A 14 6.19 2.93 20.25
C ARG A 14 4.97 3.29 19.39
N THR A 15 4.93 2.78 18.16
CA THR A 15 3.89 3.07 17.16
C THR A 15 3.61 1.82 16.33
N LEU A 16 2.53 1.81 15.55
CA LEU A 16 2.26 0.73 14.59
C LEU A 16 3.38 0.60 13.55
N THR A 17 4.02 1.70 13.16
CA THR A 17 5.17 1.66 12.23
C THR A 17 6.38 0.94 12.85
N THR A 18 6.68 1.20 14.13
CA THR A 18 7.75 0.49 14.83
C THR A 18 7.41 -0.98 15.02
N LEU A 19 6.15 -1.31 15.31
CA LEU A 19 5.69 -2.69 15.44
C LEU A 19 5.89 -3.47 14.14
N ASN A 20 5.49 -2.90 12.99
CA ASN A 20 5.68 -3.54 11.68
C ASN A 20 7.17 -3.83 11.40
N ARG A 21 8.06 -2.87 11.72
CA ARG A 21 9.52 -3.06 11.59
C ARG A 21 10.04 -4.17 12.51
N LEU A 22 9.60 -4.17 13.76
CA LEU A 22 10.02 -5.16 14.75
C LEU A 22 9.55 -6.57 14.39
N GLN A 23 8.32 -6.71 13.84
CA GLN A 23 7.82 -7.98 13.35
C GLN A 23 8.68 -8.56 12.21
N ASP A 24 9.15 -7.73 11.26
CA ASP A 24 10.08 -8.18 10.22
C ASP A 24 11.36 -8.80 10.84
N ILE A 25 11.92 -8.13 11.85
CA ILE A 25 13.16 -8.56 12.51
C ILE A 25 12.97 -9.81 13.36
N LEU A 26 11.86 -9.88 14.09
CA LEU A 26 11.56 -11.01 14.98
C LEU A 26 11.44 -12.33 14.23
N THR A 27 11.20 -12.33 12.93
CA THR A 27 11.22 -13.56 12.12
C THR A 27 12.58 -14.27 12.17
N LEU A 28 13.66 -13.57 12.52
CA LEU A 28 15.00 -14.15 12.66
C LEU A 28 15.23 -14.91 13.97
N THR A 29 14.35 -14.72 14.98
CA THR A 29 14.48 -15.33 16.31
C THR A 29 13.26 -16.13 16.75
N SER A 30 12.09 -15.91 16.12
CA SER A 30 10.78 -16.43 16.56
C SER A 30 10.66 -17.96 16.62
N ALA A 31 11.46 -18.68 15.86
CA ALA A 31 11.46 -20.14 15.87
C ALA A 31 12.46 -20.76 16.88
N ASP A 32 13.25 -19.95 17.56
CA ASP A 32 14.25 -20.42 18.53
C ASP A 32 13.63 -20.59 19.91
N LEU A 33 13.44 -21.82 20.34
CA LEU A 33 12.83 -22.17 21.63
C LEU A 33 13.65 -21.74 22.85
N ARG A 34 14.92 -21.35 22.66
CA ARG A 34 15.76 -20.81 23.72
C ARG A 34 15.44 -19.36 24.06
N ILE A 35 14.69 -18.65 23.19
CA ILE A 35 14.37 -17.22 23.33
C ILE A 35 12.91 -17.05 23.71
N GLN A 36 12.65 -16.43 24.86
CA GLN A 36 11.31 -15.96 25.23
C GLN A 36 11.17 -14.50 24.84
N THR A 37 10.25 -14.20 23.95
CA THR A 37 9.94 -12.82 23.53
C THR A 37 8.75 -12.28 24.30
N THR A 38 8.89 -11.07 24.87
CA THR A 38 7.81 -10.30 25.46
C THR A 38 7.80 -8.89 24.88
N PHE A 39 6.63 -8.25 24.88
CA PHE A 39 6.46 -6.91 24.33
C PHE A 39 6.18 -5.90 25.46
N THR A 40 6.58 -4.66 25.24
CA THR A 40 6.23 -3.55 26.13
C THR A 40 5.98 -2.28 25.32
N PHE A 41 5.22 -1.38 25.89
CA PHE A 41 5.04 -0.01 25.39
C PHE A 41 4.72 0.91 26.59
N ASP A 42 5.09 2.19 26.44
CA ASP A 42 4.88 3.17 27.52
C ASP A 42 3.52 3.86 27.33
N GLU A 43 2.50 3.39 28.06
CA GLU A 43 1.17 3.99 28.05
C GLU A 43 1.13 5.37 28.75
N ALA A 44 2.01 5.60 29.72
CA ALA A 44 2.02 6.83 30.48
C ALA A 44 2.62 8.01 29.70
N ARG A 45 3.50 7.71 28.74
CA ARG A 45 4.15 8.70 27.86
C ARG A 45 3.85 8.43 26.39
N PRO A 46 2.56 8.55 25.97
CA PRO A 46 2.15 8.21 24.63
C PRO A 46 2.86 9.10 23.59
N GLY A 47 3.34 8.49 22.52
CA GLY A 47 3.81 9.23 21.34
C GLY A 47 2.64 9.78 20.51
N ILE A 48 2.92 10.74 19.65
CA ILE A 48 1.91 11.36 18.76
C ILE A 48 1.16 10.29 17.92
N LEU A 49 1.80 9.15 17.63
CA LEU A 49 1.26 8.06 16.77
C LEU A 49 1.16 6.73 17.54
N SER A 50 1.04 6.73 18.87
CA SER A 50 0.97 5.52 19.68
C SER A 50 -0.44 4.93 19.79
N ALA A 51 -1.47 5.64 19.36
CA ALA A 51 -2.83 5.11 19.33
C ALA A 51 -2.88 3.79 18.53
N GLY A 52 -3.69 2.83 19.01
CA GLY A 52 -3.86 1.52 18.36
C GLY A 52 -2.75 0.49 18.67
N VAL A 53 -1.65 0.85 19.35
CA VAL A 53 -0.57 -0.10 19.71
C VAL A 53 -1.10 -1.22 20.60
N SER A 54 -1.85 -0.88 21.65
CA SER A 54 -2.46 -1.86 22.57
C SER A 54 -3.36 -2.85 21.83
N ASP A 55 -4.20 -2.35 20.93
CA ASP A 55 -5.10 -3.20 20.15
C ASP A 55 -4.34 -4.11 19.18
N ALA A 56 -3.31 -3.58 18.51
CA ALA A 56 -2.46 -4.36 17.63
C ALA A 56 -1.72 -5.48 18.37
N LEU A 57 -1.15 -5.20 19.56
CA LEU A 57 -0.50 -6.22 20.38
C LEU A 57 -1.49 -7.29 20.86
N ARG A 58 -2.72 -6.88 21.20
CA ARG A 58 -3.80 -7.81 21.55
C ARG A 58 -4.20 -8.68 20.37
N ALA A 59 -4.34 -8.10 19.18
CA ALA A 59 -4.66 -8.84 17.96
C ALA A 59 -3.56 -9.87 17.60
N LEU A 60 -2.29 -9.52 17.82
CA LEU A 60 -1.15 -10.42 17.66
C LEU A 60 -1.07 -11.51 18.75
N ARG A 61 -1.86 -11.41 19.84
CA ARG A 61 -1.87 -12.35 20.99
C ARG A 61 -0.49 -12.55 21.61
N VAL A 62 0.32 -11.50 21.64
CA VAL A 62 1.66 -11.54 22.25
C VAL A 62 1.61 -11.33 23.76
N ALA A 63 2.63 -11.84 24.47
CA ALA A 63 2.82 -11.54 25.88
C ALA A 63 3.27 -10.08 26.05
N VAL A 64 2.55 -9.29 26.85
CA VAL A 64 2.87 -7.89 27.13
C VAL A 64 3.26 -7.74 28.59
N THR A 65 4.42 -7.12 28.83
CA THR A 65 4.89 -6.71 30.15
C THR A 65 4.63 -5.20 30.28
N PRO A 66 3.87 -4.72 31.28
CA PRO A 66 3.68 -3.31 31.52
C PRO A 66 5.02 -2.57 31.68
N TRP A 67 5.12 -1.32 31.21
CA TRP A 67 6.36 -0.53 31.25
C TRP A 67 6.98 -0.47 32.63
N GLU A 68 6.21 -0.14 33.66
CA GLU A 68 6.67 -0.08 35.06
C GLU A 68 7.26 -1.40 35.59
N GLN A 69 6.80 -2.54 35.06
CA GLN A 69 7.36 -3.84 35.39
C GLN A 69 8.60 -4.12 34.55
N ALA A 70 8.60 -3.73 33.26
CA ALA A 70 9.76 -3.88 32.40
C ALA A 70 10.98 -3.13 32.92
N THR A 71 10.81 -1.92 33.51
CA THR A 71 11.91 -1.15 34.14
C THR A 71 12.52 -1.81 35.36
N LYS A 72 11.80 -2.73 36.03
CA LYS A 72 12.28 -3.46 37.20
C LYS A 72 12.92 -4.80 36.88
N ASN A 73 12.67 -5.32 35.67
CA ASN A 73 13.19 -6.60 35.21
C ASN A 73 14.48 -6.39 34.42
N THR A 74 15.30 -7.45 34.37
CA THR A 74 16.48 -7.48 33.48
C THR A 74 16.21 -8.38 32.30
N PHE A 75 16.62 -7.95 31.12
CA PHE A 75 16.48 -8.68 29.88
C PHE A 75 17.84 -8.95 29.24
N ASP A 76 17.97 -10.11 28.57
CA ASP A 76 19.20 -10.46 27.88
C ASP A 76 19.38 -9.61 26.62
N LEU A 77 18.27 -9.17 25.99
CA LEU A 77 18.27 -8.23 24.87
C LEU A 77 16.98 -7.41 24.88
N ILE A 78 17.12 -6.12 24.56
CA ILE A 78 16.02 -5.20 24.31
C ILE A 78 16.08 -4.76 22.84
N LEU A 79 15.02 -4.97 22.10
CA LEU A 79 14.90 -4.59 20.68
C LEU A 79 13.94 -3.41 20.56
N ALA A 80 14.42 -2.26 20.05
CA ALA A 80 13.64 -1.04 19.85
C ALA A 80 13.83 -0.50 18.44
N ALA A 81 12.72 0.04 17.86
CA ALA A 81 12.75 0.68 16.54
C ALA A 81 12.49 2.21 16.64
N SER A 82 12.72 2.78 17.80
CA SER A 82 12.63 4.21 18.07
C SER A 82 13.51 4.55 19.27
N GLU A 83 14.22 5.66 19.18
CA GLU A 83 14.99 6.26 20.28
C GLU A 83 14.14 7.21 21.13
N ASN A 84 12.85 7.35 20.82
CA ASN A 84 11.96 8.32 21.46
C ASN A 84 11.31 7.81 22.77
N ASP A 85 11.53 6.54 23.13
CA ASP A 85 11.13 5.98 24.41
C ASP A 85 12.19 6.24 25.47
N ALA A 86 11.83 6.15 26.75
CA ALA A 86 12.78 6.28 27.85
C ALA A 86 13.63 5.00 28.01
N LEU A 87 14.33 4.62 26.94
CA LEU A 87 15.09 3.38 26.85
C LEU A 87 16.16 3.25 27.97
N HIS A 88 16.64 4.38 28.53
CA HIS A 88 17.60 4.42 29.63
C HIS A 88 17.03 3.89 30.95
N GLU A 89 15.69 3.76 31.07
CA GLU A 89 15.04 3.17 32.26
C GLU A 89 15.05 1.62 32.23
N LEU A 90 15.31 1.02 31.09
CA LEU A 90 15.28 -0.43 30.88
C LEU A 90 16.65 -1.05 31.20
N ASN A 91 16.64 -2.28 31.76
CA ASN A 91 17.84 -2.99 32.15
C ASN A 91 18.17 -4.13 31.16
N GLY A 92 19.21 -3.95 30.37
CA GLY A 92 19.72 -4.92 29.39
C GLY A 92 20.40 -4.23 28.21
N PRO A 93 21.13 -4.99 27.36
CA PRO A 93 21.69 -4.47 26.13
C PRO A 93 20.57 -4.10 25.15
N ILE A 94 20.64 -2.92 24.51
CA ILE A 94 19.62 -2.43 23.59
C ILE A 94 20.15 -2.47 22.17
N LEU A 95 19.45 -3.16 21.29
CA LEU A 95 19.62 -3.03 19.84
C LEU A 95 18.58 -2.01 19.32
N LEU A 96 19.08 -0.86 18.87
CA LEU A 96 18.26 0.17 18.26
C LEU A 96 18.31 0.04 16.75
N VAL A 97 17.15 -0.06 16.10
CA VAL A 97 17.01 -0.16 14.64
C VAL A 97 16.16 0.99 14.09
N PRO A 98 16.36 1.43 12.84
CA PRO A 98 15.50 2.43 12.23
C PRO A 98 14.12 1.84 11.89
N HIS A 99 13.05 2.60 12.09
CA HIS A 99 11.68 2.16 11.78
C HIS A 99 11.31 2.18 10.27
N GLY A 100 12.21 2.65 9.42
CA GLY A 100 12.07 2.69 7.96
C GLY A 100 13.42 2.52 7.29
N ILE A 101 13.54 2.91 6.02
CA ILE A 101 14.81 2.89 5.24
C ILE A 101 15.76 4.00 5.73
N GLY A 102 16.10 3.96 6.96
CA GLY A 102 17.07 4.71 7.77
C GLY A 102 17.23 6.22 7.52
N TYR A 103 17.23 6.99 8.55
CA TYR A 103 17.86 8.31 8.73
C TYR A 103 17.73 9.35 7.59
N GLN A 104 16.55 9.45 6.99
CA GLN A 104 16.27 10.28 5.81
C GLN A 104 15.70 11.65 6.16
N LYS A 105 15.26 11.87 7.40
CA LYS A 105 14.54 13.08 7.79
C LYS A 105 15.11 13.74 9.03
N TYR A 106 15.00 15.05 9.09
CA TYR A 106 15.22 15.83 10.31
C TYR A 106 14.01 15.74 11.26
N TYR A 107 14.23 15.90 12.54
CA TYR A 107 13.16 16.18 13.49
C TYR A 107 12.42 17.48 13.11
N PRO A 108 11.10 17.56 13.30
CA PRO A 108 10.36 18.79 13.05
C PRO A 108 10.93 19.97 13.83
N GLY A 109 11.26 21.05 13.10
CA GLY A 109 11.83 22.29 13.68
C GLY A 109 13.29 22.21 14.14
N ARG A 110 13.98 21.09 13.92
CA ARG A 110 15.41 20.92 14.30
C ARG A 110 16.19 20.34 13.12
N ARG A 111 17.45 20.76 12.92
CA ARG A 111 18.37 20.15 11.94
C ARG A 111 19.17 18.99 12.54
N VAL A 112 18.45 18.11 13.24
CA VAL A 112 19.00 16.88 13.81
C VAL A 112 18.32 15.72 13.11
N THR A 113 19.10 14.78 12.59
CA THR A 113 18.59 13.59 11.93
C THR A 113 17.80 12.72 12.90
N SER A 114 16.55 12.39 12.54
CA SER A 114 15.71 11.49 13.34
C SER A 114 16.37 10.12 13.43
N GLY A 115 16.49 9.61 14.65
CA GLY A 115 17.22 8.38 14.96
C GLY A 115 18.68 8.59 15.36
N MET A 116 19.22 9.82 15.26
CA MET A 116 20.61 10.14 15.58
C MET A 116 20.76 11.31 16.57
N ASP A 117 19.69 11.64 17.30
CA ASP A 117 19.71 12.75 18.27
C ASP A 117 20.56 12.38 19.49
N PRO A 118 21.66 13.12 19.80
CA PRO A 118 22.49 12.85 20.97
C PRO A 118 21.71 12.93 22.28
N ASP A 119 20.71 13.82 22.39
CA ASP A 119 19.87 13.96 23.59
C ASP A 119 19.02 12.70 23.86
N ARG A 120 18.85 11.83 22.86
CA ARG A 120 18.07 10.60 22.93
C ARG A 120 18.93 9.34 22.91
N LEU A 121 20.10 9.41 22.27
CA LEU A 121 21.05 8.29 22.22
C LEU A 121 21.92 8.21 23.48
N ARG A 122 21.95 9.28 24.28
CA ARG A 122 22.76 9.36 25.51
C ARG A 122 21.88 9.66 26.70
N HIS A 123 22.29 9.12 27.85
CA HIS A 123 21.79 9.51 29.17
C HIS A 123 23.01 9.80 30.08
N HIS A 124 23.12 11.05 30.51
CA HIS A 124 24.37 11.59 31.09
C HIS A 124 25.55 11.35 30.11
N ASP A 125 26.64 10.77 30.58
CA ASP A 125 27.83 10.49 29.77
C ASP A 125 27.84 9.10 29.11
N ARG A 126 26.72 8.36 29.18
CA ARG A 126 26.63 7.00 28.69
C ARG A 126 25.77 6.94 27.42
N VAL A 127 26.27 6.27 26.37
CA VAL A 127 25.47 5.87 25.21
C VAL A 127 24.52 4.77 25.62
N ILE A 128 23.21 4.95 25.34
CA ILE A 128 22.14 4.05 25.76
C ILE A 128 22.16 2.75 24.95
N PRO A 129 22.14 2.75 23.58
CA PRO A 129 22.16 1.52 22.81
C PRO A 129 23.50 0.77 22.92
N ALA A 130 23.42 -0.55 23.06
CA ALA A 130 24.58 -1.45 22.91
C ALA A 130 24.98 -1.59 21.45
N ALA A 131 24.00 -1.55 20.53
CA ALA A 131 24.22 -1.50 19.09
C ALA A 131 23.16 -0.62 18.40
N ILE A 132 23.57 0.09 17.34
CA ILE A 132 22.73 0.93 16.48
C ILE A 132 22.83 0.39 15.06
N ALA A 133 21.72 -0.14 14.55
CA ALA A 133 21.65 -0.68 13.21
C ALA A 133 21.58 0.43 12.14
N LEU A 134 22.45 0.37 11.16
CA LEU A 134 22.48 1.26 10.01
C LEU A 134 22.13 0.48 8.72
N SER A 135 21.35 1.12 7.86
CA SER A 135 20.96 0.51 6.57
C SER A 135 22.09 0.57 5.53
N HIS A 136 23.00 1.52 5.65
CA HIS A 136 24.13 1.73 4.73
C HIS A 136 25.33 2.37 5.44
N SER A 137 26.53 2.08 4.97
CA SER A 137 27.78 2.56 5.54
C SER A 137 27.91 4.10 5.54
N VAL A 138 27.32 4.78 4.58
CA VAL A 138 27.29 6.26 4.52
C VAL A 138 26.64 6.89 5.76
N GLN A 139 25.76 6.17 6.44
CA GLN A 139 25.09 6.62 7.65
C GLN A 139 26.03 6.66 8.89
N ARG A 140 27.20 6.02 8.81
CA ARG A 140 28.24 6.17 9.85
C ARG A 140 28.74 7.61 9.93
N GLU A 141 28.92 8.28 8.78
CA GLU A 141 29.35 9.68 8.77
C GLU A 141 28.23 10.62 9.27
N GLN A 142 26.96 10.28 8.99
CA GLN A 142 25.83 11.02 9.56
C GLN A 142 25.81 10.88 11.10
N LEU A 143 25.97 9.65 11.61
CA LEU A 143 26.01 9.41 13.06
C LEU A 143 27.23 10.07 13.70
N LYS A 144 28.41 10.00 13.07
CA LYS A 144 29.64 10.65 13.55
C LYS A 144 29.45 12.16 13.66
N SER A 145 28.75 12.77 12.71
CA SER A 145 28.45 14.22 12.75
C SER A 145 27.41 14.59 13.80
N ALA A 146 26.40 13.71 14.04
CA ALA A 146 25.29 13.99 14.94
C ALA A 146 25.59 13.61 16.41
N CYS A 147 26.20 12.44 16.64
CA CYS A 147 26.52 11.89 17.95
C CYS A 147 27.80 11.03 17.84
N PRO A 148 28.99 11.64 17.84
CA PRO A 148 30.25 10.93 17.65
C PRO A 148 30.51 9.86 18.73
N GLU A 149 30.02 10.04 19.95
CA GLU A 149 30.16 9.08 21.05
C GLU A 149 29.45 7.75 20.79
N ALA A 150 28.41 7.77 19.93
CA ALA A 150 27.66 6.57 19.58
C ALA A 150 28.27 5.81 18.36
N LEU A 151 29.33 6.32 17.73
CA LEU A 151 29.89 5.76 16.51
C LEU A 151 30.40 4.32 16.69
N ASP A 152 30.97 3.99 17.84
CA ASP A 152 31.47 2.64 18.15
C ASP A 152 30.34 1.61 18.35
N ARG A 153 29.10 2.08 18.49
CA ARG A 153 27.89 1.24 18.58
C ARG A 153 27.24 1.00 17.22
N ALA A 154 27.71 1.67 16.17
CA ALA A 154 27.14 1.58 14.82
C ALA A 154 27.50 0.28 14.12
N VAL A 155 26.49 -0.48 13.71
CA VAL A 155 26.64 -1.72 12.92
C VAL A 155 25.87 -1.59 11.62
N VAL A 156 26.55 -1.74 10.49
CA VAL A 156 25.91 -1.70 9.16
C VAL A 156 25.28 -3.05 8.87
N VAL A 157 23.98 -3.13 8.91
CA VAL A 157 23.22 -4.39 8.75
C VAL A 157 22.45 -4.46 7.42
N GLY A 158 22.19 -3.33 6.74
CA GLY A 158 21.27 -3.29 5.62
C GLY A 158 19.83 -3.00 6.06
N ASP A 159 18.84 -3.29 5.22
CA ASP A 159 17.42 -3.07 5.53
C ASP A 159 16.61 -4.36 5.37
N PRO A 160 16.03 -4.91 6.47
CA PRO A 160 15.29 -6.17 6.43
C PRO A 160 14.01 -6.10 5.57
N CYS A 161 13.33 -4.95 5.54
CA CYS A 161 12.15 -4.76 4.71
C CYS A 161 12.52 -4.79 3.21
N HIS A 162 13.61 -4.11 2.82
CA HIS A 162 14.12 -4.16 1.45
C HIS A 162 14.46 -5.59 1.02
N ASP A 163 15.26 -6.31 1.82
CA ASP A 163 15.68 -7.67 1.49
C ASP A 163 14.48 -8.63 1.39
N ARG A 164 13.49 -8.45 2.28
CA ARG A 164 12.26 -9.21 2.25
C ARG A 164 11.44 -8.91 0.98
N MET A 165 11.35 -7.64 0.56
CA MET A 165 10.70 -7.26 -0.70
C MET A 165 11.42 -7.87 -1.91
N VAL A 166 12.77 -7.83 -1.93
CA VAL A 166 13.57 -8.45 -3.00
C VAL A 166 13.32 -9.95 -3.08
N ALA A 167 13.34 -10.64 -1.94
CA ALA A 167 13.06 -12.08 -1.86
C ALA A 167 11.63 -12.44 -2.31
N SER A 168 10.69 -11.48 -2.26
CA SER A 168 9.28 -11.69 -2.59
C SER A 168 8.91 -11.34 -4.03
N ARG A 169 9.84 -10.91 -4.87
CA ARG A 169 9.58 -10.53 -6.27
C ARG A 169 8.91 -11.62 -7.10
N HIS A 170 9.22 -12.88 -6.82
CA HIS A 170 8.61 -14.03 -7.51
C HIS A 170 7.11 -14.18 -7.24
N ARG A 171 6.55 -13.48 -6.21
CA ARG A 171 5.14 -13.51 -5.84
C ARG A 171 4.29 -12.39 -6.43
N VAL A 172 4.83 -11.53 -7.28
CA VAL A 172 4.12 -10.37 -7.85
C VAL A 172 2.79 -10.76 -8.48
N ALA A 173 2.72 -11.89 -9.20
CA ALA A 173 1.46 -12.38 -9.79
C ALA A 173 0.40 -12.67 -8.71
N ALA A 174 0.79 -13.29 -7.59
CA ALA A 174 -0.12 -13.55 -6.46
C ALA A 174 -0.59 -12.24 -5.80
N TYR A 175 0.31 -11.26 -5.64
CA TYR A 175 -0.05 -9.94 -5.10
C TYR A 175 -1.03 -9.20 -6.00
N ARG A 176 -0.82 -9.23 -7.33
CA ARG A 176 -1.76 -8.66 -8.30
C ARG A 176 -3.13 -9.33 -8.24
N ALA A 177 -3.16 -10.66 -8.11
CA ALA A 177 -4.40 -11.42 -7.95
C ALA A 177 -5.13 -11.04 -6.65
N ALA A 178 -4.42 -10.94 -5.52
CA ALA A 178 -4.99 -10.53 -4.23
C ALA A 178 -5.52 -9.08 -4.24
N LEU A 179 -4.96 -8.20 -5.08
CA LEU A 179 -5.47 -6.84 -5.32
C LEU A 179 -6.63 -6.82 -6.35
N GLY A 180 -7.01 -7.95 -6.92
CA GLY A 180 -8.01 -8.02 -7.97
C GLY A 180 -7.59 -7.32 -9.27
N ALA A 181 -6.30 -7.14 -9.51
CA ALA A 181 -5.81 -6.32 -10.62
C ALA A 181 -5.92 -7.01 -11.99
N GLY A 182 -5.75 -8.34 -12.05
CA GLY A 182 -5.64 -9.05 -13.33
C GLY A 182 -4.54 -8.43 -14.20
N ASP A 183 -4.87 -8.15 -15.46
CA ASP A 183 -3.94 -7.54 -16.43
C ASP A 183 -3.93 -6.00 -16.37
N ARG A 184 -4.75 -5.37 -15.50
CA ARG A 184 -4.83 -3.91 -15.36
C ARG A 184 -3.55 -3.33 -14.78
N LYS A 185 -3.15 -2.15 -15.22
CA LYS A 185 -2.06 -1.39 -14.62
C LYS A 185 -2.39 -1.03 -13.17
N VAL A 186 -1.53 -1.39 -12.22
CA VAL A 186 -1.71 -1.08 -10.79
C VAL A 186 -1.06 0.25 -10.47
N VAL A 187 -1.86 1.23 -10.09
CA VAL A 187 -1.40 2.55 -9.65
C VAL A 187 -1.54 2.64 -8.14
N VAL A 188 -0.42 2.79 -7.43
CA VAL A 188 -0.40 2.87 -5.97
C VAL A 188 -0.20 4.31 -5.51
N ILE A 189 -1.15 4.82 -4.71
CA ILE A 189 -0.99 6.05 -3.94
C ILE A 189 -0.41 5.67 -2.58
N ALA A 190 0.80 6.12 -2.26
CA ALA A 190 1.45 5.88 -0.98
C ALA A 190 1.67 7.20 -0.24
N SER A 191 0.86 7.45 0.80
CA SER A 191 0.89 8.70 1.55
C SER A 191 1.49 8.55 2.94
N THR A 192 2.38 9.47 3.32
CA THR A 192 2.84 9.64 4.70
C THR A 192 1.73 10.26 5.58
N TRP A 193 2.06 10.79 6.72
CA TRP A 193 1.13 11.38 7.68
C TRP A 193 1.39 12.87 7.91
N GLY A 194 0.42 13.54 8.55
CA GLY A 194 0.48 14.95 8.90
C GLY A 194 0.07 15.88 7.74
N ARG A 195 0.01 17.19 8.05
CA ARG A 195 -0.53 18.23 7.15
C ARG A 195 0.19 18.36 5.80
N HIS A 196 1.40 17.84 5.69
CA HIS A 196 2.22 17.92 4.47
C HIS A 196 2.22 16.61 3.68
N SER A 197 1.48 15.58 4.13
CA SER A 197 1.34 14.33 3.39
C SER A 197 0.57 14.50 2.10
N LEU A 198 0.77 13.59 1.16
CA LEU A 198 0.07 13.57 -0.13
C LEU A 198 -1.45 13.63 0.06
N TYR A 199 -2.00 12.74 0.90
CA TYR A 199 -3.45 12.66 1.10
C TYR A 199 -4.02 13.91 1.80
N ALA A 200 -3.30 14.48 2.79
CA ALA A 200 -3.79 15.68 3.47
C ALA A 200 -3.79 16.93 2.56
N ARG A 201 -2.85 17.02 1.64
CA ARG A 201 -2.76 18.16 0.69
C ARG A 201 -3.67 17.98 -0.52
N TYR A 202 -3.85 16.76 -0.97
CA TYR A 202 -4.62 16.42 -2.16
C TYR A 202 -5.68 15.35 -1.85
N PRO A 203 -6.64 15.63 -0.95
CA PRO A 203 -7.62 14.62 -0.51
C PRO A 203 -8.55 14.16 -1.64
N ARG A 204 -8.66 14.94 -2.71
CA ARG A 204 -9.44 14.59 -3.92
C ARG A 204 -8.63 13.83 -4.98
N LEU A 205 -7.35 13.59 -4.77
CA LEU A 205 -6.50 12.88 -5.75
C LEU A 205 -7.04 11.47 -6.09
N PRO A 206 -7.46 10.64 -5.11
CA PRO A 206 -8.05 9.34 -5.44
C PRO A 206 -9.30 9.45 -6.33
N HIS A 207 -10.20 10.40 -6.01
CA HIS A 207 -11.40 10.65 -6.82
C HIS A 207 -11.07 11.07 -8.24
N ARG A 208 -10.10 11.99 -8.40
CA ARG A 208 -9.65 12.45 -9.72
C ARG A 208 -9.04 11.33 -10.53
N LEU A 209 -8.16 10.52 -9.94
CA LEU A 209 -7.59 9.36 -10.61
C LEU A 209 -8.69 8.38 -11.07
N LEU A 210 -9.70 8.12 -10.23
CA LEU A 210 -10.84 7.29 -10.61
C LEU A 210 -11.70 7.90 -11.74
N SER A 211 -11.65 9.23 -11.95
CA SER A 211 -12.34 9.90 -13.06
C SER A 211 -11.53 9.95 -14.36
N GLU A 212 -10.20 9.81 -14.27
CA GLU A 212 -9.29 9.89 -15.43
C GLU A 212 -8.77 8.50 -15.88
N LEU A 213 -8.75 7.50 -14.97
CA LEU A 213 -8.25 6.16 -15.21
C LEU A 213 -9.40 5.17 -15.45
N PRO A 214 -9.56 4.60 -16.67
CA PRO A 214 -10.59 3.61 -16.93
C PRO A 214 -10.42 2.36 -16.06
N LEU A 215 -11.53 1.85 -15.53
CA LEU A 215 -11.55 0.62 -14.71
C LEU A 215 -11.07 -0.63 -15.46
N ASP A 216 -11.18 -0.62 -16.78
CA ASP A 216 -10.72 -1.71 -17.63
C ASP A 216 -9.20 -1.80 -17.76
N ASP A 217 -8.52 -0.67 -17.60
CA ASP A 217 -7.08 -0.53 -17.82
C ASP A 217 -6.29 -0.38 -16.54
N PHE A 218 -6.93 0.12 -15.46
CA PHE A 218 -6.23 0.50 -14.23
C PHE A 218 -6.91 -0.06 -12.97
N GLN A 219 -6.08 -0.42 -12.00
CA GLN A 219 -6.47 -0.69 -10.62
C GLN A 219 -5.83 0.35 -9.71
N LEU A 220 -6.63 1.15 -9.03
CA LEU A 220 -6.15 2.16 -8.09
C LEU A 220 -6.06 1.58 -6.68
N VAL A 221 -4.90 1.72 -6.04
CA VAL A 221 -4.63 1.22 -4.68
C VAL A 221 -4.15 2.37 -3.82
N LEU A 222 -4.70 2.51 -2.61
CA LEU A 222 -4.29 3.51 -1.62
C LEU A 222 -3.65 2.84 -0.42
N THR A 223 -2.46 3.30 -0.06
CA THR A 223 -1.80 2.97 1.21
C THR A 223 -1.62 4.25 2.03
N LEU A 224 -2.10 4.25 3.25
CA LEU A 224 -1.93 5.34 4.20
C LEU A 224 -0.97 4.93 5.30
N HIS A 225 -0.09 5.86 5.71
CA HIS A 225 0.83 5.61 6.82
C HIS A 225 0.07 5.12 8.06
N PRO A 226 0.59 4.12 8.81
CA PRO A 226 -0.09 3.60 10.01
C PRO A 226 -0.49 4.68 11.02
N GLY A 227 0.26 5.79 11.11
CA GLY A 227 -0.09 6.93 11.95
C GLY A 227 -1.41 7.64 11.57
N VAL A 228 -1.85 7.57 10.32
CA VAL A 228 -3.16 8.10 9.90
C VAL A 228 -4.27 7.22 10.45
N TRP A 229 -4.10 5.90 10.38
CA TRP A 229 -5.01 4.93 10.96
C TRP A 229 -5.10 5.05 12.48
N ALA A 230 -3.95 5.23 13.14
CA ALA A 230 -3.88 5.45 14.58
C ALA A 230 -4.60 6.73 15.02
N ALA A 231 -4.47 7.82 14.24
CA ALA A 231 -5.06 9.11 14.58
C ALA A 231 -6.58 9.15 14.39
N HIS A 232 -7.11 8.47 13.37
CA HIS A 232 -8.51 8.60 12.96
C HIS A 232 -9.35 7.34 13.17
N GLY A 233 -8.71 6.17 13.24
CA GLY A 233 -9.37 4.88 13.31
C GLY A 233 -9.89 4.37 11.96
N PRO A 234 -10.02 3.04 11.79
CA PRO A 234 -10.45 2.42 10.52
C PRO A 234 -11.83 2.91 10.07
N TRP A 235 -12.81 2.93 10.97
CA TRP A 235 -14.18 3.35 10.64
C TRP A 235 -14.25 4.75 10.06
N GLN A 236 -13.48 5.71 10.60
CA GLN A 236 -13.49 7.09 10.12
C GLN A 236 -12.84 7.20 8.74
N LEU A 237 -11.73 6.51 8.52
CA LEU A 237 -11.04 6.50 7.23
C LEU A 237 -11.90 5.86 6.14
N GLU A 238 -12.51 4.72 6.41
CA GLU A 238 -13.45 4.06 5.49
C GLU A 238 -14.69 4.93 5.22
N SER A 239 -15.18 5.65 6.24
CA SER A 239 -16.29 6.59 6.08
C SER A 239 -15.93 7.77 5.18
N TRP A 240 -14.74 8.34 5.31
CA TRP A 240 -14.26 9.42 4.44
C TRP A 240 -14.01 8.95 3.01
N LEU A 241 -13.49 7.74 2.85
CA LEU A 241 -13.15 7.13 1.56
C LEU A 241 -14.32 6.35 0.93
N ARG A 242 -15.48 6.32 1.58
CA ARG A 242 -16.64 5.54 1.10
C ARG A 242 -17.01 5.82 -0.36
N PRO A 243 -17.03 7.07 -0.85
CA PRO A 243 -17.31 7.34 -2.26
C PRO A 243 -16.26 6.72 -3.20
N GLU A 244 -14.99 6.81 -2.84
CA GLU A 244 -13.87 6.28 -3.63
C GLU A 244 -13.82 4.76 -3.57
N LEU A 245 -14.10 4.16 -2.40
CA LEU A 245 -14.21 2.71 -2.24
C LEU A 245 -15.35 2.15 -3.10
N ALA A 246 -16.52 2.79 -3.07
CA ALA A 246 -17.66 2.42 -3.93
C ALA A 246 -17.37 2.67 -5.43
N ALA A 247 -16.40 3.51 -5.75
CA ALA A 247 -15.90 3.78 -7.09
C ALA A 247 -14.73 2.86 -7.50
N GLY A 248 -14.40 1.82 -6.71
CA GLY A 248 -13.37 0.82 -7.05
C GLY A 248 -11.97 1.12 -6.55
N LEU A 249 -11.80 2.11 -5.64
CA LEU A 249 -10.55 2.27 -4.91
C LEU A 249 -10.30 1.05 -4.03
N THR A 250 -9.09 0.54 -4.05
CA THR A 250 -8.62 -0.51 -3.15
C THR A 250 -7.81 0.10 -2.02
N LEU A 251 -8.23 -0.07 -0.77
CA LEU A 251 -7.54 0.47 0.41
C LEU A 251 -6.76 -0.64 1.13
N ILE A 252 -5.48 -0.40 1.40
CA ILE A 252 -4.62 -1.34 2.13
C ILE A 252 -4.65 -1.00 3.63
N PRO A 253 -5.00 -1.95 4.51
CA PRO A 253 -4.92 -1.79 5.96
C PRO A 253 -3.49 -1.51 6.47
N PRO A 254 -3.32 -0.97 7.69
CA PRO A 254 -2.04 -0.45 8.17
C PRO A 254 -1.06 -1.52 8.65
N ASP A 255 -1.55 -2.73 8.93
CA ASP A 255 -0.79 -3.80 9.57
C ASP A 255 0.08 -4.58 8.57
N HIS A 256 -0.40 -4.79 7.35
CA HIS A 256 0.34 -5.52 6.31
C HIS A 256 -0.18 -5.19 4.89
N GLY A 257 0.59 -5.62 3.87
CA GLY A 257 0.17 -5.54 2.45
C GLY A 257 0.72 -4.34 1.67
N TRP A 258 1.22 -3.29 2.32
CA TRP A 258 1.77 -2.14 1.60
C TRP A 258 3.01 -2.49 0.76
N GLN A 259 3.89 -3.38 1.26
CA GLN A 259 5.05 -3.87 0.50
C GLN A 259 4.60 -4.66 -0.73
N ALA A 260 3.58 -5.52 -0.56
CA ALA A 260 3.00 -6.29 -1.66
C ALA A 260 2.36 -5.38 -2.71
N ALA A 261 1.65 -4.32 -2.28
CA ALA A 261 1.09 -3.33 -3.18
C ALA A 261 2.18 -2.60 -3.99
N LEU A 262 3.30 -2.18 -3.35
CA LEU A 262 4.44 -1.57 -4.05
C LEU A 262 5.10 -2.56 -5.03
N LEU A 263 5.22 -3.83 -4.68
CA LEU A 263 5.77 -4.86 -5.59
C LEU A 263 4.85 -5.12 -6.79
N ALA A 264 3.53 -5.08 -6.58
CA ALA A 264 2.52 -5.26 -7.62
C ALA A 264 2.35 -4.02 -8.52
N ALA A 265 2.79 -2.84 -8.09
CA ALA A 265 2.58 -1.58 -8.77
C ALA A 265 3.24 -1.52 -10.16
N ASP A 266 2.59 -0.84 -11.10
CA ASP A 266 3.16 -0.39 -12.36
C ASP A 266 3.59 1.08 -12.27
N CYS A 267 2.95 1.89 -11.39
CA CYS A 267 3.35 3.25 -11.06
C CYS A 267 3.03 3.56 -9.60
N VAL A 268 3.87 4.35 -8.93
CA VAL A 268 3.67 4.77 -7.55
C VAL A 268 3.63 6.30 -7.46
N LEU A 269 2.50 6.83 -6.98
CA LEU A 269 2.36 8.24 -6.61
C LEU A 269 2.63 8.35 -5.10
N SER A 270 3.59 9.17 -4.70
CA SER A 270 3.97 9.27 -3.30
C SER A 270 4.34 10.69 -2.89
N ASP A 271 4.56 10.86 -1.61
CA ASP A 271 5.24 12.02 -1.05
C ASP A 271 6.67 11.66 -0.61
N GLN A 272 7.33 12.56 0.10
CA GLN A 272 8.70 12.36 0.59
C GLN A 272 8.72 11.41 1.80
N GLY A 273 8.46 10.13 1.57
CA GLY A 273 8.45 9.07 2.60
C GLY A 273 9.29 7.85 2.24
N SER A 274 9.48 6.95 3.20
CA SER A 274 10.17 5.67 2.98
C SER A 274 9.52 4.82 1.90
N ALA A 275 8.20 4.91 1.73
CA ALA A 275 7.47 4.17 0.70
C ALA A 275 7.96 4.53 -0.72
N ALA A 276 8.29 5.82 -0.99
CA ALA A 276 8.86 6.25 -2.26
C ALA A 276 10.23 5.60 -2.53
N LEU A 277 11.09 5.52 -1.50
CA LEU A 277 12.39 4.85 -1.61
C LEU A 277 12.24 3.33 -1.81
N TYR A 278 11.30 2.69 -1.12
CA TYR A 278 11.02 1.27 -1.34
C TYR A 278 10.43 0.99 -2.72
N ALA A 279 9.59 1.89 -3.25
CA ALA A 279 9.09 1.80 -4.63
C ALA A 279 10.25 1.90 -5.64
N ALA A 280 11.13 2.88 -5.47
CA ALA A 280 12.33 3.02 -6.28
C ALA A 280 13.25 1.79 -6.19
N ALA A 281 13.42 1.22 -4.98
CA ALA A 281 14.19 0.00 -4.75
C ALA A 281 13.54 -1.25 -5.37
N ALA A 282 12.20 -1.27 -5.47
CA ALA A 282 11.47 -2.30 -6.21
C ALA A 282 11.56 -2.13 -7.73
N GLY A 283 12.22 -1.07 -8.22
CA GLY A 283 12.37 -0.77 -9.64
C GLY A 283 11.12 -0.17 -10.28
N LYS A 284 10.27 0.51 -9.49
CA LYS A 284 9.02 1.10 -9.97
C LYS A 284 9.18 2.56 -10.36
N PRO A 285 8.46 3.06 -11.38
CA PRO A 285 8.37 4.49 -11.63
C PRO A 285 7.69 5.19 -10.45
N VAL A 286 8.28 6.30 -10.02
CA VAL A 286 7.78 7.10 -8.90
C VAL A 286 7.43 8.50 -9.40
N LEU A 287 6.20 8.93 -9.14
CA LEU A 287 5.73 10.30 -9.27
C LEU A 287 5.60 10.90 -7.86
N LEU A 288 6.22 12.02 -7.61
CA LEU A 288 6.19 12.67 -6.31
C LEU A 288 5.24 13.87 -6.29
N ALA A 289 4.44 13.96 -5.24
CA ALA A 289 3.66 15.18 -5.01
C ALA A 289 4.59 16.36 -4.72
N PRO A 290 4.26 17.56 -5.23
CA PRO A 290 4.97 18.79 -4.91
C PRO A 290 5.08 18.95 -3.39
N SER A 291 6.27 19.13 -2.86
CA SER A 291 6.49 19.28 -1.43
C SER A 291 7.27 20.55 -1.11
N ALA A 292 6.72 21.37 -0.22
CA ALA A 292 7.42 22.49 0.39
C ALA A 292 8.15 22.08 1.70
N ALA A 293 8.18 20.79 2.05
CA ALA A 293 8.71 20.34 3.34
C ALA A 293 10.25 20.26 3.31
N THR A 294 10.90 21.08 4.12
CA THR A 294 12.35 21.11 4.34
C THR A 294 12.82 20.11 5.41
N THR A 295 12.07 19.00 5.59
CA THR A 295 12.38 18.01 6.64
C THR A 295 13.28 16.88 6.18
N THR A 296 13.60 16.80 4.90
CA THR A 296 14.50 15.78 4.35
C THR A 296 15.95 16.16 4.62
N VAL A 297 16.75 15.20 5.05
CA VAL A 297 18.20 15.39 5.27
C VAL A 297 18.86 15.70 3.92
N ASP A 298 19.65 16.78 3.89
CA ASP A 298 20.38 17.19 2.70
C ASP A 298 21.26 16.04 2.21
N ASP A 299 21.34 15.82 0.90
CA ASP A 299 22.11 14.75 0.25
C ASP A 299 21.75 13.31 0.67
N SER A 300 20.65 13.13 1.42
CA SER A 300 20.11 11.79 1.67
C SER A 300 19.56 11.15 0.39
N PRO A 301 19.50 9.81 0.33
CA PRO A 301 18.83 9.09 -0.76
C PRO A 301 17.40 9.59 -1.04
N LEU A 302 16.65 10.01 -0.02
CA LEU A 302 15.32 10.57 -0.20
C LEU A 302 15.38 11.95 -0.88
N ALA A 303 16.35 12.81 -0.53
CA ALA A 303 16.57 14.08 -1.21
C ALA A 303 17.03 13.87 -2.67
N MET A 304 17.88 12.87 -2.91
CA MET A 304 18.30 12.51 -4.27
C MET A 304 17.10 12.00 -5.10
N LEU A 305 16.24 11.16 -4.52
CA LEU A 305 15.03 10.67 -5.19
C LEU A 305 14.07 11.83 -5.51
N THR A 306 13.91 12.77 -4.59
CA THR A 306 13.07 13.96 -4.80
C THR A 306 13.54 14.80 -5.99
N ARG A 307 14.86 14.89 -6.21
CA ARG A 307 15.43 15.59 -7.38
C ARG A 307 15.34 14.80 -8.68
N ALA A 308 15.32 13.46 -8.61
CA ALA A 308 15.35 12.57 -9.77
C ALA A 308 13.96 12.14 -10.28
N ALA A 309 12.98 12.02 -9.39
CA ALA A 309 11.62 11.63 -9.74
C ALA A 309 10.85 12.79 -10.36
N ALA A 310 9.91 12.48 -11.24
CA ALA A 310 9.02 13.49 -11.80
C ALA A 310 8.00 13.93 -10.73
N GLU A 311 7.67 15.22 -10.75
CA GLU A 311 6.64 15.80 -9.89
C GLU A 311 5.27 15.64 -10.56
N VAL A 312 4.25 15.23 -9.81
CA VAL A 312 2.89 15.07 -10.31
C VAL A 312 2.24 16.45 -10.48
N ALA A 313 1.76 16.75 -11.68
CA ALA A 313 0.98 17.95 -11.95
C ALA A 313 -0.51 17.74 -11.72
N ASP A 314 -1.25 18.84 -11.59
CA ASP A 314 -2.68 18.81 -11.24
C ASP A 314 -3.62 18.44 -12.41
N THR A 315 -3.13 18.24 -13.63
CA THR A 315 -3.92 17.93 -14.83
C THR A 315 -3.26 16.85 -15.64
N GLY A 316 -4.05 16.06 -16.40
CA GLY A 316 -3.53 15.02 -17.27
C GLY A 316 -2.86 13.89 -16.47
N LEU A 317 -3.53 13.40 -15.42
CA LEU A 317 -2.97 12.37 -14.55
C LEU A 317 -2.75 11.06 -15.28
N ARG A 318 -3.66 10.71 -16.21
CA ARG A 318 -3.53 9.50 -17.04
C ARG A 318 -2.26 9.56 -17.89
N GLU A 319 -2.05 10.66 -18.62
CA GLU A 319 -0.91 10.86 -19.51
C GLU A 319 0.41 10.84 -18.73
N GLN A 320 0.43 11.44 -17.53
CA GLN A 320 1.60 11.42 -16.65
C GLN A 320 1.93 10.01 -16.17
N ILE A 321 0.92 9.21 -15.79
CA ILE A 321 1.09 7.83 -15.34
C ILE A 321 1.55 6.95 -16.50
N ASP A 322 0.91 7.05 -17.66
CA ASP A 322 1.29 6.29 -18.85
C ASP A 322 2.72 6.64 -19.27
N ALA A 323 3.07 7.91 -19.34
CA ALA A 323 4.44 8.35 -19.64
C ALA A 323 5.47 7.88 -18.58
N ALA A 324 5.08 7.87 -17.30
CA ALA A 324 5.95 7.38 -16.23
C ALA A 324 6.21 5.86 -16.37
N ILE A 325 5.20 5.08 -16.77
CA ILE A 325 5.34 3.64 -17.00
C ILE A 325 6.18 3.36 -18.26
N GLU A 326 5.87 4.02 -19.37
CA GLU A 326 6.50 3.79 -20.67
C GLU A 326 7.97 4.20 -20.71
N ASN A 327 8.32 5.33 -20.09
CA ASN A 327 9.67 5.87 -20.11
C ASN A 327 10.53 5.41 -18.93
N HIS A 328 10.04 4.51 -18.07
CA HIS A 328 10.79 4.05 -16.91
C HIS A 328 11.80 2.97 -17.26
N SER A 329 13.00 3.14 -16.69
CA SER A 329 14.00 2.07 -16.58
C SER A 329 14.21 1.72 -15.11
N PRO A 330 14.15 0.46 -14.70
CA PRO A 330 14.43 0.04 -13.33
C PRO A 330 15.82 0.48 -12.82
N GLU A 331 16.75 0.71 -13.74
CA GLU A 331 18.12 1.18 -13.44
C GLU A 331 18.18 2.65 -13.04
N ARG A 332 17.14 3.44 -13.36
CA ARG A 332 17.09 4.89 -13.11
C ARG A 332 17.42 5.27 -11.68
N TYR A 333 16.91 4.49 -10.72
CA TYR A 333 17.08 4.78 -9.30
C TYR A 333 18.16 3.93 -8.62
N ARG A 334 18.86 3.05 -9.34
CA ARG A 334 19.90 2.17 -8.77
C ARG A 334 20.98 2.95 -8.00
N PRO A 335 21.55 4.08 -8.49
CA PRO A 335 22.55 4.82 -7.74
C PRO A 335 22.02 5.40 -6.41
N ILE A 336 20.73 5.79 -6.38
CA ILE A 336 20.07 6.33 -5.20
C ILE A 336 19.84 5.23 -4.18
N VAL A 337 19.26 4.11 -4.63
CA VAL A 337 19.00 2.93 -3.80
C VAL A 337 20.29 2.35 -3.23
N GLY A 338 21.37 2.31 -4.03
CA GLY A 338 22.67 1.85 -3.61
C GLY A 338 23.33 2.69 -2.51
N GLN A 339 22.85 3.92 -2.25
CA GLN A 339 23.26 4.74 -1.09
C GLN A 339 22.29 4.65 0.08
N ALA A 340 21.09 4.10 -0.14
CA ALA A 340 20.08 3.94 0.90
C ALA A 340 20.27 2.64 1.68
N VAL A 341 20.65 1.57 0.99
CA VAL A 341 20.67 0.20 1.52
C VAL A 341 21.89 -0.56 1.04
N GLU A 342 22.62 -1.19 1.95
CA GLU A 342 23.63 -2.21 1.62
C GLU A 342 22.96 -3.41 0.97
N ALA A 343 23.57 -3.93 -0.09
CA ALA A 343 23.00 -5.04 -0.85
C ALA A 343 22.91 -6.33 -0.02
N ALA A 344 21.75 -6.97 -0.08
CA ALA A 344 21.40 -8.36 0.21
C ALA A 344 22.21 -9.12 1.27
N ALA A 345 22.12 -8.72 2.55
CA ALA A 345 22.60 -9.56 3.67
C ALA A 345 22.01 -9.13 5.02
N SER A 346 20.94 -8.35 5.06
CA SER A 346 20.40 -7.80 6.32
C SER A 346 19.96 -8.91 7.27
N GLY A 347 19.35 -9.98 6.75
CA GLY A 347 18.96 -11.14 7.55
C GLY A 347 20.14 -11.88 8.19
N GLN A 348 21.27 -11.95 7.47
CA GLN A 348 22.48 -12.54 8.02
C GLN A 348 23.12 -11.62 9.07
N ARG A 349 23.42 -10.36 8.70
CA ARG A 349 24.13 -9.41 9.56
C ARG A 349 23.32 -9.06 10.83
N LEU A 350 22.02 -8.79 10.64
CA LEU A 350 21.16 -8.51 11.78
C LEU A 350 20.96 -9.72 12.68
N GLY A 351 20.86 -10.92 12.09
CA GLY A 351 20.85 -12.15 12.86
C GLY A 351 22.14 -12.38 13.65
N ASP A 352 23.31 -12.10 13.09
CA ASP A 352 24.58 -12.20 13.81
C ASP A 352 24.58 -11.23 15.00
N VAL A 353 24.19 -9.96 14.81
CA VAL A 353 24.09 -8.97 15.90
C VAL A 353 23.09 -9.39 16.99
N LEU A 354 21.92 -9.93 16.62
CA LEU A 354 20.91 -10.39 17.59
C LEU A 354 21.44 -11.53 18.45
N TYR A 355 22.06 -12.54 17.84
CA TYR A 355 22.56 -13.72 18.54
C TYR A 355 23.83 -13.42 19.34
N ASP A 356 24.71 -12.53 18.86
CA ASP A 356 25.88 -12.07 19.60
C ASP A 356 25.46 -11.31 20.88
N LEU A 357 24.47 -10.40 20.77
CA LEU A 357 23.95 -9.68 21.94
C LEU A 357 23.20 -10.57 22.93
N LEU A 358 22.55 -11.64 22.44
CA LEU A 358 21.88 -12.65 23.28
C LEU A 358 22.88 -13.65 23.88
N ASP A 359 24.15 -13.63 23.49
CA ASP A 359 25.14 -14.63 23.86
C ASP A 359 24.65 -16.06 23.57
N LEU A 360 24.14 -16.26 22.34
CA LEU A 360 23.65 -17.54 21.84
C LEU A 360 24.29 -17.87 20.48
N ARG A 361 24.60 -19.14 20.29
CA ARG A 361 24.98 -19.62 18.95
C ARG A 361 23.75 -19.63 18.05
N ARG A 362 23.89 -19.07 16.82
CA ARG A 362 22.80 -19.09 15.83
C ARG A 362 22.42 -20.53 15.45
N PRO A 363 21.15 -20.81 15.23
CA PRO A 363 20.68 -22.09 14.74
C PRO A 363 21.19 -22.38 13.31
N ASP A 364 21.22 -23.67 12.96
CA ASP A 364 21.52 -24.15 11.61
C ASP A 364 20.37 -25.08 11.17
N PRO A 365 19.67 -24.82 10.04
CA PRO A 365 19.88 -23.72 9.10
C PRO A 365 19.59 -22.34 9.69
N ARG A 366 20.27 -21.31 9.16
CA ARG A 366 20.05 -19.92 9.59
C ARG A 366 18.63 -19.47 9.21
N PRO A 367 17.89 -18.83 10.12
CA PRO A 367 16.61 -18.25 9.79
C PRO A 367 16.72 -17.22 8.65
N ALA A 368 15.79 -17.27 7.73
CA ALA A 368 15.64 -16.32 6.63
C ALA A 368 14.34 -15.56 6.76
N PHE A 369 14.26 -14.38 6.13
CA PHE A 369 13.01 -13.63 6.10
C PHE A 369 11.93 -14.40 5.31
N PRO A 370 10.73 -14.57 5.87
CA PRO A 370 9.61 -15.10 5.13
C PRO A 370 9.20 -14.12 4.02
N PRO A 371 8.54 -14.57 2.96
CA PRO A 371 7.98 -13.67 1.96
C PRO A 371 7.05 -12.62 2.57
N VAL A 372 6.94 -11.47 1.91
CA VAL A 372 5.91 -10.47 2.23
C VAL A 372 4.54 -11.14 2.12
N PRO A 373 3.64 -11.01 3.11
CA PRO A 373 2.32 -11.60 3.06
C PRO A 373 1.47 -11.01 1.93
N ASP A 374 0.50 -11.78 1.46
CA ASP A 374 -0.47 -11.29 0.49
C ASP A 374 -1.28 -10.14 1.10
N PRO A 375 -1.62 -9.10 0.34
CA PRO A 375 -2.46 -8.03 0.85
C PRO A 375 -3.89 -8.54 1.11
N ALA A 376 -4.52 -8.02 2.16
CA ALA A 376 -5.93 -8.22 2.46
C ALA A 376 -6.66 -6.88 2.35
N PRO A 377 -6.94 -6.40 1.13
CA PRO A 377 -7.47 -5.07 0.90
C PRO A 377 -8.93 -4.93 1.28
N VAL A 378 -9.33 -3.71 1.66
CA VAL A 378 -10.73 -3.27 1.65
C VAL A 378 -11.06 -2.80 0.24
N ALA A 379 -11.97 -3.49 -0.43
CA ALA A 379 -12.42 -3.17 -1.79
C ALA A 379 -13.90 -3.51 -1.94
N HIS A 380 -14.61 -2.76 -2.77
CA HIS A 380 -16.02 -2.96 -3.07
C HIS A 380 -16.24 -3.08 -4.59
N PRO A 381 -17.23 -3.85 -5.04
CA PRO A 381 -17.62 -3.85 -6.43
C PRO A 381 -18.17 -2.47 -6.84
N VAL A 382 -17.93 -2.06 -8.09
CA VAL A 382 -18.48 -0.82 -8.63
C VAL A 382 -19.88 -1.10 -9.15
N ALA A 383 -20.88 -0.63 -8.42
CA ALA A 383 -22.28 -0.93 -8.69
C ALA A 383 -22.89 -0.14 -9.86
N ALA A 384 -22.30 0.99 -10.24
CA ALA A 384 -22.76 1.79 -11.39
C ALA A 384 -21.58 2.29 -12.21
N LEU A 385 -21.65 2.06 -13.51
CA LEU A 385 -20.61 2.34 -14.49
C LEU A 385 -21.08 3.41 -15.49
N ALA A 386 -20.22 4.39 -15.76
CA ALA A 386 -20.33 5.27 -16.91
C ALA A 386 -19.49 4.69 -18.05
N ALA A 387 -20.13 4.24 -19.10
CA ALA A 387 -19.48 3.67 -20.27
C ALA A 387 -19.61 4.58 -21.50
N GLY A 388 -18.67 4.48 -22.42
CA GLY A 388 -18.66 5.24 -23.67
C GLY A 388 -17.33 5.07 -24.41
N PHE A 389 -17.22 5.71 -25.59
CA PHE A 389 -15.97 5.69 -26.34
C PHE A 389 -15.03 6.80 -25.88
N ASP A 390 -13.79 6.46 -25.62
CA ASP A 390 -12.71 7.42 -25.42
C ASP A 390 -12.31 8.10 -26.77
N GLU A 391 -11.29 8.96 -26.73
CA GLU A 391 -10.79 9.69 -27.88
C GLU A 391 -10.24 8.76 -28.98
N THR A 392 -9.71 7.59 -28.58
CA THR A 392 -9.16 6.57 -29.51
C THR A 392 -10.25 5.72 -30.17
N GLY A 393 -11.49 5.82 -29.67
CA GLY A 393 -12.60 4.98 -30.10
C GLY A 393 -12.71 3.65 -29.37
N LYS A 394 -11.95 3.46 -28.28
CA LYS A 394 -12.05 2.32 -27.38
C LYS A 394 -13.28 2.48 -26.49
N LEU A 395 -14.07 1.43 -26.32
CA LEU A 395 -15.14 1.37 -25.31
C LEU A 395 -14.51 1.19 -23.93
N VAL A 396 -14.71 2.15 -23.05
CA VAL A 396 -14.13 2.20 -21.71
C VAL A 396 -15.21 2.43 -20.65
N ARG A 397 -14.92 2.00 -19.42
CA ARG A 397 -15.81 2.15 -18.26
C ARG A 397 -15.12 2.89 -17.12
N PHE A 398 -15.89 3.74 -16.48
CA PHE A 398 -15.50 4.47 -15.27
C PHE A 398 -16.58 4.30 -14.20
N PRO A 399 -16.30 4.56 -12.92
CA PRO A 399 -17.36 4.66 -11.93
C PRO A 399 -18.32 5.79 -12.29
N ALA A 400 -19.62 5.54 -12.30
CA ALA A 400 -20.61 6.57 -12.67
C ALA A 400 -20.57 7.79 -11.75
N SER A 401 -20.24 7.58 -10.47
CA SER A 401 -20.14 8.61 -9.44
C SER A 401 -19.04 9.64 -9.69
N THR A 402 -17.97 9.29 -10.42
CA THR A 402 -16.83 10.18 -10.68
C THR A 402 -17.07 11.15 -11.85
N ARG A 403 -18.13 10.93 -12.64
CA ARG A 403 -18.50 11.77 -13.77
C ARG A 403 -17.36 12.03 -14.75
N PRO A 404 -16.79 10.97 -15.37
CA PRO A 404 -15.66 11.10 -16.27
C PRO A 404 -15.98 12.04 -17.44
N GLU A 405 -15.00 12.83 -17.84
CA GLU A 405 -15.08 13.73 -18.99
C GLU A 405 -14.60 13.03 -20.28
N GLY A 406 -14.89 13.63 -21.43
CA GLY A 406 -14.37 13.18 -22.73
C GLY A 406 -15.03 11.92 -23.32
N LEU A 407 -15.98 11.27 -22.63
CA LEU A 407 -16.67 10.10 -23.17
C LEU A 407 -17.69 10.48 -24.25
N ARG A 408 -17.51 9.94 -25.45
CA ARG A 408 -18.49 10.04 -26.52
C ARG A 408 -19.58 8.96 -26.33
N ARG A 409 -20.84 9.32 -26.58
CA ARG A 409 -22.02 8.42 -26.41
C ARG A 409 -22.09 7.83 -25.00
N ARG A 410 -21.78 8.64 -24.00
CA ARG A 410 -21.83 8.27 -22.59
C ARG A 410 -23.20 7.76 -22.18
N HIS A 411 -23.23 6.63 -21.50
CA HIS A 411 -24.41 6.06 -20.86
C HIS A 411 -24.06 5.46 -19.50
N VAL A 412 -25.07 5.19 -18.68
CA VAL A 412 -24.91 4.57 -17.37
C VAL A 412 -25.46 3.15 -17.42
N LEU A 413 -24.66 2.22 -16.89
CA LEU A 413 -25.04 0.86 -16.57
C LEU A 413 -25.04 0.71 -15.05
N ALA A 414 -26.13 0.20 -14.45
CA ALA A 414 -26.26 0.05 -13.01
C ALA A 414 -26.68 -1.38 -12.62
N HIS A 415 -26.02 -1.95 -11.60
CA HIS A 415 -26.37 -3.25 -11.04
C HIS A 415 -27.69 -3.17 -10.28
N ALA A 416 -28.65 -4.02 -10.59
CA ALA A 416 -30.00 -4.00 -10.03
C ALA A 416 -30.01 -4.07 -8.49
N ASP A 417 -29.17 -4.91 -7.91
CA ASP A 417 -29.19 -5.22 -6.46
C ASP A 417 -28.12 -4.49 -5.64
N GLN A 418 -27.22 -3.73 -6.30
CA GLN A 418 -26.08 -3.10 -5.65
C GLN A 418 -26.04 -1.58 -5.82
N ALA A 419 -26.58 -1.07 -6.94
CA ALA A 419 -26.58 0.35 -7.25
C ALA A 419 -27.59 1.12 -6.40
N THR A 420 -27.35 2.42 -6.26
CA THR A 420 -28.32 3.31 -5.57
C THR A 420 -29.55 3.54 -6.45
N LEU A 421 -30.69 3.89 -5.83
CA LEU A 421 -31.91 4.25 -6.58
C LEU A 421 -31.63 5.35 -7.60
N ARG A 422 -30.80 6.33 -7.25
CA ARG A 422 -30.42 7.42 -8.14
C ARG A 422 -29.67 6.92 -9.39
N ASP A 423 -28.79 5.94 -9.23
CA ASP A 423 -28.02 5.37 -10.34
C ASP A 423 -28.94 4.55 -11.25
N LEU A 424 -29.85 3.78 -10.67
CA LEU A 424 -30.85 2.97 -11.38
C LEU A 424 -31.87 3.83 -12.13
N ASP A 425 -32.37 4.92 -11.52
CA ASP A 425 -33.29 5.88 -12.18
C ASP A 425 -32.67 6.52 -13.42
N GLY A 426 -31.34 6.71 -13.42
CA GLY A 426 -30.61 7.31 -14.55
C GLY A 426 -30.00 6.29 -15.52
N ALA A 427 -30.14 4.99 -15.27
CA ALA A 427 -29.47 3.95 -16.04
C ALA A 427 -30.12 3.72 -17.41
N ALA A 428 -29.31 3.71 -18.45
CA ALA A 428 -29.71 3.22 -19.77
C ALA A 428 -29.71 1.68 -19.84
N ILE A 429 -28.91 1.05 -18.97
CA ILE A 429 -28.75 -0.41 -18.85
C ILE A 429 -28.89 -0.78 -17.40
N VAL A 430 -29.79 -1.70 -17.06
CA VAL A 430 -29.84 -2.35 -15.76
C VAL A 430 -29.24 -3.74 -15.90
N PHE A 431 -28.25 -4.04 -15.07
CA PHE A 431 -27.55 -5.31 -15.08
C PHE A 431 -27.97 -6.17 -13.89
N ALA A 432 -28.34 -7.40 -14.12
CA ALA A 432 -28.77 -8.34 -13.10
C ALA A 432 -27.93 -9.63 -13.18
N GLU A 433 -27.91 -10.42 -12.12
CA GLU A 433 -27.30 -11.76 -12.15
C GLU A 433 -28.25 -12.81 -12.74
N ASP A 434 -29.57 -12.57 -12.61
CA ASP A 434 -30.63 -13.51 -13.00
C ASP A 434 -31.46 -12.95 -14.16
N PRO A 435 -31.44 -13.61 -15.34
CA PRO A 435 -32.23 -13.19 -16.50
C PRO A 435 -33.75 -13.35 -16.32
N ASP A 436 -34.23 -14.19 -15.40
CA ASP A 436 -35.66 -14.38 -15.13
C ASP A 436 -36.33 -13.08 -14.61
N ARG A 437 -35.54 -12.12 -14.12
CA ARG A 437 -36.01 -10.83 -13.62
C ARG A 437 -36.15 -9.74 -14.69
N PHE A 438 -35.89 -10.02 -15.95
CA PHE A 438 -35.84 -9.01 -16.99
C PHE A 438 -37.15 -8.21 -17.15
N ASP A 439 -38.31 -8.86 -17.12
CA ASP A 439 -39.62 -8.19 -17.27
C ASP A 439 -39.95 -7.32 -16.05
N GLU A 440 -39.63 -7.83 -14.84
CA GLU A 440 -39.75 -7.06 -13.60
C GLU A 440 -38.89 -5.78 -13.67
N LEU A 441 -37.61 -5.91 -14.01
CA LEU A 441 -36.66 -4.81 -14.03
C LEU A 441 -36.97 -3.78 -15.11
N LEU A 442 -37.40 -4.19 -16.31
CA LEU A 442 -37.88 -3.28 -17.34
C LEU A 442 -39.14 -2.52 -16.92
N THR A 443 -40.01 -3.14 -16.14
CA THR A 443 -41.20 -2.50 -15.60
C THR A 443 -40.83 -1.50 -14.51
N GLN A 444 -39.93 -1.89 -13.59
CA GLN A 444 -39.49 -1.08 -12.47
C GLN A 444 -38.66 0.14 -12.92
N TRP A 445 -37.85 -0.01 -13.95
CA TRP A 445 -36.94 1.03 -14.44
C TRP A 445 -37.32 1.48 -15.87
N PRO A 446 -38.31 2.37 -16.03
CA PRO A 446 -38.86 2.71 -17.34
C PRO A 446 -37.89 3.46 -18.27
N LEU A 447 -36.83 4.10 -17.71
CA LEU A 447 -35.79 4.77 -18.52
C LEU A 447 -34.71 3.80 -19.03
N ALA A 448 -34.63 2.58 -18.49
CA ALA A 448 -33.71 1.57 -18.99
C ALA A 448 -34.13 1.13 -20.38
N ARG A 449 -33.21 1.24 -21.33
CA ARG A 449 -33.42 0.78 -22.71
C ARG A 449 -33.31 -0.72 -22.82
N LEU A 450 -32.45 -1.32 -22.01
CA LEU A 450 -32.27 -2.77 -21.94
C LEU A 450 -31.88 -3.21 -20.52
N VAL A 451 -32.17 -4.46 -20.23
CA VAL A 451 -31.63 -5.22 -19.09
C VAL A 451 -30.71 -6.29 -19.61
N ALA A 452 -29.68 -6.64 -18.85
CA ALA A 452 -28.69 -7.63 -19.25
C ALA A 452 -28.25 -8.47 -18.06
N ALA A 453 -27.80 -9.71 -18.35
CA ALA A 453 -27.26 -10.62 -17.37
C ALA A 453 -26.10 -11.45 -17.95
N PRO A 454 -25.21 -12.03 -17.12
CA PRO A 454 -24.21 -12.97 -17.60
C PRO A 454 -24.90 -14.18 -18.24
N ALA A 455 -24.30 -14.69 -19.30
CA ALA A 455 -24.70 -15.95 -19.94
C ALA A 455 -23.47 -16.80 -20.25
N PRO A 456 -23.59 -18.13 -20.42
CA PRO A 456 -22.47 -18.97 -20.80
C PRO A 456 -21.80 -18.45 -22.08
N GLY A 457 -20.53 -18.07 -21.98
CA GLY A 457 -19.75 -17.52 -23.09
C GLY A 457 -20.09 -16.07 -23.49
N GLY A 458 -20.81 -15.30 -22.66
CA GLY A 458 -21.12 -13.93 -22.98
C GLY A 458 -22.17 -13.24 -22.11
N CYS A 459 -23.14 -12.58 -22.76
CA CYS A 459 -24.17 -11.77 -22.13
C CYS A 459 -25.52 -11.98 -22.81
N LEU A 460 -26.58 -12.23 -22.04
CA LEU A 460 -27.98 -12.18 -22.50
C LEU A 460 -28.53 -10.79 -22.17
N ALA A 461 -29.25 -10.20 -23.12
CA ALA A 461 -29.87 -8.89 -22.93
C ALA A 461 -31.28 -8.85 -23.51
N ARG A 462 -32.25 -8.29 -22.78
CA ARG A 462 -33.59 -7.97 -23.25
C ARG A 462 -33.67 -6.48 -23.56
N VAL A 463 -33.93 -6.17 -24.82
CA VAL A 463 -34.09 -4.79 -25.27
C VAL A 463 -35.59 -4.46 -25.27
N ARG A 464 -35.94 -3.31 -24.67
CA ARG A 464 -37.33 -2.80 -24.63
C ARG A 464 -37.87 -2.74 -26.06
N ASP A 465 -39.04 -3.31 -26.26
CA ASP A 465 -39.79 -3.33 -27.53
C ASP A 465 -39.05 -4.06 -28.69
N SER A 466 -37.94 -4.73 -28.44
CA SER A 466 -37.16 -5.39 -29.49
C SER A 466 -36.84 -6.88 -29.23
N GLY A 467 -37.06 -7.39 -28.01
CA GLY A 467 -36.85 -8.79 -27.64
C GLY A 467 -35.43 -9.07 -27.13
N ASP A 468 -35.05 -10.35 -27.16
CA ASP A 468 -33.84 -10.85 -26.52
C ASP A 468 -32.69 -11.01 -27.50
N PHE A 469 -31.47 -10.71 -27.00
CA PHE A 469 -30.22 -10.82 -27.76
C PHE A 469 -29.17 -11.56 -26.95
N LEU A 470 -28.46 -12.49 -27.57
CA LEU A 470 -27.29 -13.13 -27.02
C LEU A 470 -26.03 -12.54 -27.66
N LEU A 471 -25.11 -12.04 -26.82
CA LEU A 471 -23.80 -11.56 -27.21
C LEU A 471 -22.76 -12.58 -26.80
N SER A 472 -22.12 -13.24 -27.76
CA SER A 472 -21.13 -14.29 -27.52
C SER A 472 -19.72 -13.76 -27.73
N ALA A 473 -18.96 -13.66 -26.61
CA ALA A 473 -17.53 -13.35 -26.59
C ALA A 473 -16.98 -13.57 -25.18
N GLU A 474 -15.70 -13.90 -25.06
CA GLU A 474 -14.97 -13.92 -23.78
C GLU A 474 -14.57 -12.51 -23.34
N ILE A 475 -15.57 -11.67 -23.11
CA ILE A 475 -15.45 -10.27 -22.68
C ILE A 475 -16.41 -10.08 -21.49
N ASP A 476 -16.07 -9.15 -20.60
CA ASP A 476 -16.92 -8.77 -19.48
C ASP A 476 -18.37 -8.50 -19.95
N PRO A 477 -19.39 -9.16 -19.35
CA PRO A 477 -20.78 -9.05 -19.79
C PRO A 477 -21.32 -7.61 -19.79
N THR A 478 -20.85 -6.75 -18.89
CA THR A 478 -21.29 -5.35 -18.84
C THR A 478 -20.71 -4.50 -19.99
N LEU A 479 -19.52 -4.86 -20.51
CA LEU A 479 -19.00 -4.29 -21.76
C LEU A 479 -19.82 -4.74 -22.97
N LEU A 480 -20.24 -6.01 -23.00
CA LEU A 480 -21.10 -6.52 -24.05
C LEU A 480 -22.47 -5.82 -24.05
N ALA A 481 -23.09 -5.67 -22.87
CA ALA A 481 -24.34 -4.91 -22.71
C ALA A 481 -24.21 -3.46 -23.18
N SER A 482 -23.09 -2.79 -22.81
CA SER A 482 -22.78 -1.44 -23.26
C SER A 482 -22.59 -1.37 -24.78
N HIS A 483 -21.94 -2.35 -25.38
CA HIS A 483 -21.79 -2.44 -26.84
C HIS A 483 -23.14 -2.55 -27.56
N LEU A 484 -24.03 -3.45 -27.11
CA LEU A 484 -25.38 -3.59 -27.65
C LEU A 484 -26.14 -2.26 -27.58
N HIS A 485 -26.10 -1.59 -26.39
CA HIS A 485 -26.72 -0.27 -26.23
C HIS A 485 -26.20 0.74 -27.27
N LEU A 486 -24.90 0.76 -27.53
CA LEU A 486 -24.28 1.65 -28.49
C LEU A 486 -24.66 1.34 -29.92
N LEU A 487 -24.81 0.07 -30.31
CA LEU A 487 -25.35 -0.34 -31.62
C LEU A 487 -26.78 0.19 -31.81
N LEU A 488 -27.65 -0.02 -30.79
CA LEU A 488 -29.04 0.44 -30.81
C LEU A 488 -29.17 1.97 -30.93
N VAL A 489 -28.32 2.72 -30.20
CA VAL A 489 -28.32 4.19 -30.26
C VAL A 489 -27.79 4.70 -31.60
N SER A 490 -26.88 3.96 -32.21
CA SER A 490 -26.28 4.31 -33.51
C SER A 490 -27.16 3.94 -34.72
N GLN A 491 -28.28 3.24 -34.49
CA GLN A 491 -29.11 2.66 -35.57
C GLN A 491 -28.28 1.76 -36.50
N ALA A 492 -27.26 1.08 -35.95
CA ALA A 492 -26.46 0.12 -36.70
C ALA A 492 -27.18 -1.23 -36.78
N ASP A 493 -26.77 -2.08 -37.72
CA ASP A 493 -27.19 -3.48 -37.70
C ASP A 493 -26.75 -4.11 -36.38
N VAL A 494 -27.71 -4.67 -35.66
CA VAL A 494 -27.47 -5.25 -34.32
C VAL A 494 -26.99 -6.69 -34.47
N GLU A 495 -27.59 -7.47 -35.34
CA GLU A 495 -27.27 -8.88 -35.54
C GLU A 495 -26.01 -9.04 -36.40
N GLY A 496 -25.17 -10.01 -36.08
CA GLY A 496 -23.94 -10.28 -36.81
C GLY A 496 -22.68 -10.25 -35.99
N THR A 497 -21.54 -10.16 -36.64
CA THR A 497 -20.23 -10.10 -35.98
C THR A 497 -19.73 -8.67 -35.94
N HIS A 498 -19.45 -8.21 -34.74
CA HIS A 498 -18.91 -6.88 -34.42
C HIS A 498 -17.53 -6.98 -33.76
N THR A 499 -16.93 -5.85 -33.47
CA THR A 499 -15.66 -5.79 -32.76
C THR A 499 -15.76 -4.85 -31.52
N VAL A 500 -15.39 -5.34 -30.34
CA VAL A 500 -15.29 -4.57 -29.12
C VAL A 500 -13.84 -4.56 -28.68
N ASN A 501 -13.20 -3.40 -28.69
CA ASN A 501 -11.81 -3.24 -28.29
C ASN A 501 -10.85 -4.25 -28.95
N GLY A 502 -11.06 -4.51 -30.27
CA GLY A 502 -10.25 -5.43 -31.04
C GLY A 502 -10.64 -6.92 -30.92
N ARG A 503 -11.65 -7.27 -30.11
CA ARG A 503 -12.14 -8.66 -29.96
C ARG A 503 -13.44 -8.86 -30.70
N PRO A 504 -13.62 -9.97 -31.44
CA PRO A 504 -14.85 -10.27 -32.13
C PRO A 504 -15.99 -10.59 -31.14
N VAL A 505 -17.17 -10.09 -31.40
CA VAL A 505 -18.40 -10.33 -30.66
C VAL A 505 -19.50 -10.71 -31.66
N THR A 506 -20.15 -11.85 -31.46
CA THR A 506 -21.30 -12.26 -32.25
C THR A 506 -22.58 -11.90 -31.52
N VAL A 507 -23.46 -11.16 -32.16
CA VAL A 507 -24.78 -10.77 -31.65
C VAL A 507 -25.83 -11.52 -32.43
N SER A 508 -26.70 -12.26 -31.75
CA SER A 508 -27.82 -12.99 -32.35
C SER A 508 -29.11 -12.72 -31.56
N ARG A 509 -30.22 -12.72 -32.23
CA ARG A 509 -31.55 -12.67 -31.61
C ARG A 509 -31.92 -14.04 -31.07
N CYS A 510 -32.54 -14.09 -29.86
CA CYS A 510 -33.02 -15.33 -29.24
C CYS A 510 -34.49 -15.54 -29.45
#